data_c0375259d25973f47c8f465f825bd560
#
_entry.id   c0375259d25973f47c8f465f825bd560
#
_cell.length_a   1.000
_cell.length_b   1.000
_cell.length_c   1.000
_cell.angle_alpha   90.00
_cell.angle_beta   90.00
_cell.angle_gamma   90.00
#
_symmetry.space_group_name_H-M   'P 1'
#
loop_
_entity.id
_entity.type
_entity.pdbx_description
1 polymer ?
#
loop_
_entity_poly.entity_id
_entity_poly.type
_entity_poly.pdbx_seq_one_letter_code
_entity_poly.pdbx_strand_id
1 'polypeptide(L)'
;MTTNAVLDAIANRRSIRQYQQRAVDRDTILQLLRAGMAAPSAGNRQPWEFVVTTERQTLDRLADVHPFAKMLYQAPLCISVCANLGRTYEGVPDYWIQDCSAATENILLAAEALGLGAVWCGVFPRMDRVEEIRRILSLPSIVVPLNVVAVGYGAEDPPVKDKWREERVHWEVW
;
A
#
# COMPACT_ATOMS: atom_id res chain seq x y z
N MET A 1 -4.58 -23.51 -20.56
CA MET A 1 -5.13 -22.98 -19.29
C MET A 1 -5.73 -21.62 -19.60
N THR A 2 -6.96 -21.37 -19.23
CA THR A 2 -7.60 -20.05 -19.38
C THR A 2 -6.84 -19.07 -18.48
N THR A 3 -6.14 -18.10 -19.04
CA THR A 3 -5.49 -17.02 -18.30
C THR A 3 -6.57 -16.21 -17.57
N ASN A 4 -6.40 -16.03 -16.27
CA ASN A 4 -7.29 -15.20 -15.45
C ASN A 4 -6.49 -13.99 -14.99
N ALA A 5 -6.81 -12.81 -15.51
CA ALA A 5 -6.06 -11.58 -15.25
C ALA A 5 -5.90 -11.25 -13.74
N VAL A 6 -6.89 -11.63 -12.91
CA VAL A 6 -6.80 -11.41 -11.46
C VAL A 6 -5.79 -12.36 -10.83
N LEU A 7 -5.85 -13.65 -11.17
CA LEU A 7 -4.90 -14.65 -10.66
C LEU A 7 -3.48 -14.37 -11.17
N ASP A 8 -3.35 -13.92 -12.41
CA ASP A 8 -2.07 -13.54 -12.98
C ASP A 8 -1.46 -12.33 -12.23
N ALA A 9 -2.25 -11.31 -11.92
CA ALA A 9 -1.79 -10.16 -11.13
C ALA A 9 -1.34 -10.59 -9.72
N ILE A 10 -2.10 -11.47 -9.06
CA ILE A 10 -1.75 -12.00 -7.73
C ILE A 10 -0.43 -12.81 -7.79
N ALA A 11 -0.28 -13.67 -8.79
CA ALA A 11 0.90 -14.52 -8.95
C ALA A 11 2.16 -13.72 -9.30
N ASN A 12 2.03 -12.71 -10.15
CA ASN A 12 3.15 -11.94 -10.69
C ASN A 12 3.55 -10.75 -9.80
N ARG A 13 2.66 -10.25 -8.94
CA ARG A 13 2.96 -9.10 -8.09
C ARG A 13 4.21 -9.31 -7.24
N ARG A 14 5.11 -8.37 -7.33
CA ARG A 14 6.37 -8.35 -6.58
C ARG A 14 6.60 -6.99 -5.94
N SER A 15 7.44 -6.96 -4.91
CA SER A 15 7.88 -5.70 -4.30
C SER A 15 9.00 -5.09 -5.14
N ILE A 16 8.70 -4.00 -5.84
CA ILE A 16 9.62 -3.25 -6.69
C ILE A 16 10.18 -2.07 -5.90
N ARG A 17 11.50 -1.92 -5.93
CA ARG A 17 12.23 -0.88 -5.17
C ARG A 17 13.16 -0.03 -6.02
N GLN A 18 13.24 -0.31 -7.32
CA GLN A 18 13.95 0.53 -8.29
C GLN A 18 12.97 1.05 -9.32
N TYR A 19 13.01 2.35 -9.57
CA TYR A 19 12.03 3.02 -10.42
C TYR A 19 12.68 3.82 -11.52
N GLN A 20 12.00 3.88 -12.65
CA GLN A 20 12.35 4.76 -13.77
C GLN A 20 12.04 6.22 -13.39
N GLN A 21 12.79 7.15 -13.98
CA GLN A 21 12.54 8.60 -13.88
C GLN A 21 11.34 8.98 -14.80
N ARG A 22 10.18 8.46 -14.46
CA ARG A 22 8.94 8.64 -15.21
C ARG A 22 7.78 8.89 -14.25
N ALA A 23 7.09 10.00 -14.44
CA ALA A 23 5.91 10.32 -13.65
C ALA A 23 4.76 9.32 -13.92
N VAL A 24 3.96 9.05 -12.90
CA VAL A 24 2.69 8.35 -13.03
C VAL A 24 1.60 9.41 -13.27
N ASP A 25 0.82 9.24 -14.33
CA ASP A 25 -0.23 10.19 -14.67
C ASP A 25 -1.40 10.16 -13.67
N ARG A 26 -2.17 11.24 -13.62
CA ARG A 26 -3.26 11.40 -12.66
C ARG A 26 -4.35 10.35 -12.81
N ASP A 27 -4.69 9.96 -14.04
CA ASP A 27 -5.76 8.99 -14.28
C ASP A 27 -5.37 7.60 -13.79
N THR A 28 -4.11 7.21 -13.97
CA THR A 28 -3.53 5.99 -13.40
C THR A 28 -3.54 6.04 -11.87
N ILE A 29 -3.15 7.16 -11.25
CA ILE A 29 -3.25 7.33 -9.79
C ILE A 29 -4.69 7.16 -9.31
N LEU A 30 -5.67 7.76 -9.99
CA LEU A 30 -7.08 7.62 -9.64
C LEU A 30 -7.58 6.16 -9.75
N GLN A 31 -7.08 5.38 -10.70
CA GLN A 31 -7.40 3.95 -10.79
C GLN A 31 -6.87 3.17 -9.57
N LEU A 32 -5.64 3.44 -9.14
CA LEU A 32 -5.07 2.85 -7.92
C LEU A 32 -5.91 3.16 -6.67
N LEU A 33 -6.32 4.42 -6.51
CA LEU A 33 -7.15 4.85 -5.38
C LEU A 33 -8.53 4.21 -5.41
N ARG A 34 -9.16 4.10 -6.57
CA ARG A 34 -10.44 3.39 -6.74
C ARG A 34 -10.33 1.92 -6.38
N ALA A 35 -9.25 1.26 -6.77
CA ALA A 35 -9.00 -0.12 -6.38
C ALA A 35 -8.87 -0.26 -4.85
N GLY A 36 -8.12 0.65 -4.20
CA GLY A 36 -8.04 0.68 -2.74
C GLY A 36 -9.40 0.88 -2.07
N MET A 37 -10.21 1.82 -2.57
CA MET A 37 -11.55 2.09 -2.03
C MET A 37 -12.56 0.96 -2.28
N ALA A 38 -12.27 0.03 -3.20
CA ALA A 38 -13.11 -1.13 -3.48
C ALA A 38 -12.87 -2.29 -2.47
N ALA A 39 -11.98 -2.13 -1.52
CA ALA A 39 -11.71 -3.14 -0.50
C ALA A 39 -12.94 -3.37 0.40
N PRO A 40 -13.10 -4.57 0.98
CA PRO A 40 -14.06 -4.77 2.05
C PRO A 40 -13.58 -4.09 3.33
N SER A 41 -14.53 -3.76 4.23
CA SER A 41 -14.21 -3.25 5.57
C SER A 41 -15.22 -3.73 6.60
N ALA A 42 -14.81 -3.81 7.86
CA ALA A 42 -15.67 -4.21 8.96
C ALA A 42 -16.92 -3.31 9.01
N GLY A 43 -18.11 -3.93 8.95
CA GLY A 43 -19.39 -3.21 8.91
C GLY A 43 -19.50 -2.15 7.81
N ASN A 44 -18.72 -2.30 6.72
CA ASN A 44 -18.64 -1.33 5.62
C ASN A 44 -18.27 0.09 6.11
N ARG A 45 -17.45 0.20 7.13
CA ARG A 45 -17.06 1.49 7.74
C ARG A 45 -16.12 2.32 6.89
N GLN A 46 -15.32 1.68 6.00
CA GLN A 46 -14.44 2.35 5.04
C GLN A 46 -13.54 3.41 5.72
N PRO A 47 -12.75 3.02 6.73
CA PRO A 47 -11.98 3.97 7.53
C PRO A 47 -10.78 4.57 6.81
N TRP A 48 -10.42 4.03 5.65
CA TRP A 48 -9.24 4.45 4.90
C TRP A 48 -9.31 5.89 4.42
N GLU A 49 -8.16 6.55 4.51
CA GLU A 49 -7.82 7.82 3.88
C GLU A 49 -6.52 7.62 3.10
N PHE A 50 -6.40 8.28 1.96
CA PHE A 50 -5.21 8.17 1.13
C PHE A 50 -4.55 9.54 0.98
N VAL A 51 -3.25 9.62 1.29
CA VAL A 51 -2.46 10.81 0.97
C VAL A 51 -1.57 10.48 -0.21
N VAL A 52 -1.77 11.18 -1.31
CA VAL A 52 -1.00 11.03 -2.55
C VAL A 52 0.13 12.06 -2.55
N THR A 53 1.35 11.62 -2.64
CA THR A 53 2.54 12.45 -2.64
C THR A 53 3.32 12.23 -3.94
N THR A 54 3.50 13.31 -4.71
CA THR A 54 4.33 13.35 -5.93
C THR A 54 5.42 14.41 -5.82
N GLU A 55 5.32 15.28 -4.83
CA GLU A 55 6.27 16.34 -4.55
C GLU A 55 7.59 15.76 -4.07
N ARG A 56 8.69 15.99 -4.80
CA ARG A 56 10.01 15.41 -4.52
C ARG A 56 10.48 15.66 -3.09
N GLN A 57 10.34 16.90 -2.62
CA GLN A 57 10.78 17.25 -1.27
C GLN A 57 10.02 16.46 -0.17
N THR A 58 8.74 16.24 -0.36
CA THR A 58 7.92 15.45 0.58
C THR A 58 8.27 13.96 0.51
N LEU A 59 8.51 13.42 -0.69
CA LEU A 59 8.97 12.04 -0.88
C LEU A 59 10.32 11.81 -0.21
N ASP A 60 11.25 12.76 -0.34
CA ASP A 60 12.57 12.67 0.31
C ASP A 60 12.45 12.68 1.83
N ARG A 61 11.62 13.55 2.40
CA ARG A 61 11.34 13.58 3.84
C ARG A 61 10.74 12.27 4.36
N LEU A 62 9.83 11.65 3.60
CA LEU A 62 9.29 10.33 3.94
C LEU A 62 10.39 9.25 3.91
N ALA A 63 11.28 9.31 2.91
CA ALA A 63 12.44 8.42 2.84
C ALA A 63 13.41 8.62 4.01
N ASP A 64 13.62 9.86 4.47
CA ASP A 64 14.52 10.17 5.58
C ASP A 64 14.11 9.46 6.87
N VAL A 65 12.83 9.50 7.20
CA VAL A 65 12.29 8.98 8.48
C VAL A 65 11.96 7.49 8.45
N HIS A 66 11.86 6.88 7.26
CA HIS A 66 11.49 5.48 7.14
C HIS A 66 12.65 4.62 6.61
N PRO A 67 13.33 3.79 7.46
CA PRO A 67 14.55 3.07 7.08
C PRO A 67 14.36 2.08 5.93
N PHE A 68 13.12 1.57 5.74
CA PHE A 68 12.78 0.61 4.69
C PHE A 68 12.02 1.24 3.50
N ALA A 69 11.93 2.56 3.43
CA ALA A 69 11.30 3.28 2.32
C ALA A 69 12.28 4.15 1.54
N LYS A 70 13.57 3.81 1.53
CA LYS A 70 14.63 4.56 0.83
C LYS A 70 14.41 4.65 -0.68
N MET A 71 13.65 3.74 -1.27
CA MET A 71 13.26 3.82 -2.68
C MET A 71 12.42 5.06 -3.00
N LEU A 72 11.81 5.72 -2.02
CA LEU A 72 11.10 6.98 -2.21
C LEU A 72 11.99 8.11 -2.70
N TYR A 73 13.31 8.04 -2.54
CA TYR A 73 14.25 8.98 -3.19
C TYR A 73 14.21 8.89 -4.73
N GLN A 74 13.74 7.77 -5.29
CA GLN A 74 13.66 7.53 -6.73
C GLN A 74 12.23 7.40 -7.21
N ALA A 75 11.30 6.89 -6.38
CA ALA A 75 9.92 6.70 -6.76
C ALA A 75 9.24 8.03 -7.09
N PRO A 76 8.46 8.10 -8.18
CA PRO A 76 7.73 9.31 -8.57
C PRO A 76 6.46 9.53 -7.74
N LEU A 77 6.00 8.52 -7.01
CA LEU A 77 4.72 8.52 -6.30
C LEU A 77 4.83 7.74 -4.99
N CYS A 78 4.21 8.28 -3.95
CA CYS A 78 3.90 7.57 -2.72
C CYS A 78 2.40 7.69 -2.42
N ILE A 79 1.76 6.57 -2.11
CA ILE A 79 0.40 6.53 -1.56
C ILE A 79 0.51 6.12 -0.10
N SER A 80 0.26 7.05 0.82
CA SER A 80 0.17 6.73 2.24
C SER A 80 -1.25 6.30 2.57
N VAL A 81 -1.41 5.05 3.00
CA VAL A 81 -2.70 4.50 3.42
C VAL A 81 -2.86 4.74 4.92
N CYS A 82 -3.87 5.50 5.27
CA CYS A 82 -4.16 5.92 6.63
C CYS A 82 -5.56 5.46 7.04
N ALA A 83 -5.82 5.41 8.33
CA ALA A 83 -7.15 5.21 8.88
C ALA A 83 -7.64 6.46 9.59
N ASN A 84 -8.88 6.85 9.37
CA ASN A 84 -9.60 7.77 10.19
C ASN A 84 -10.29 6.99 11.34
N LEU A 85 -9.74 7.11 12.55
CA LEU A 85 -10.22 6.34 13.70
C LEU A 85 -11.65 6.69 14.11
N GLY A 86 -12.18 7.83 13.68
CA GLY A 86 -13.59 8.20 13.88
C GLY A 86 -14.57 7.41 13.00
N ARG A 87 -14.06 6.61 12.03
CA ARG A 87 -14.88 5.77 11.14
C ARG A 87 -14.64 4.27 11.33
N THR A 88 -13.93 3.87 12.39
CA THR A 88 -13.68 2.45 12.66
C THR A 88 -14.95 1.72 13.10
N TYR A 89 -14.91 0.39 13.11
CA TYR A 89 -16.02 -0.42 13.59
C TYR A 89 -16.19 -0.24 15.11
N GLU A 90 -17.41 0.03 15.53
CA GLU A 90 -17.75 0.31 16.93
C GLU A 90 -17.48 -0.92 17.80
N GLY A 91 -16.83 -0.75 18.94
CA GLY A 91 -16.48 -1.81 19.88
C GLY A 91 -15.23 -2.64 19.53
N VAL A 92 -14.73 -2.57 18.31
CA VAL A 92 -13.50 -3.28 17.87
C VAL A 92 -12.65 -2.34 17.02
N PRO A 93 -11.99 -1.34 17.64
CA PRO A 93 -11.29 -0.29 16.89
C PRO A 93 -10.19 -0.83 15.98
N ASP A 94 -9.52 -1.92 16.33
CA ASP A 94 -8.36 -2.44 15.60
C ASP A 94 -8.68 -3.07 14.21
N TYR A 95 -9.96 -3.26 13.87
CA TYR A 95 -10.34 -3.71 12.53
C TYR A 95 -9.85 -2.77 11.40
N TRP A 96 -9.59 -1.49 11.71
CA TRP A 96 -9.03 -0.57 10.72
C TRP A 96 -7.71 -1.06 10.12
N ILE A 97 -6.94 -1.83 10.89
CA ILE A 97 -5.67 -2.39 10.42
C ILE A 97 -5.94 -3.39 9.29
N GLN A 98 -6.95 -4.25 9.46
CA GLN A 98 -7.35 -5.22 8.44
C GLN A 98 -7.97 -4.51 7.23
N ASP A 99 -8.87 -3.55 7.47
CA ASP A 99 -9.54 -2.77 6.43
C ASP A 99 -8.53 -2.03 5.53
N CYS A 100 -7.60 -1.29 6.14
CA CYS A 100 -6.56 -0.57 5.42
C CYS A 100 -5.52 -1.51 4.77
N SER A 101 -5.30 -2.70 5.34
CA SER A 101 -4.45 -3.73 4.72
C SER A 101 -5.09 -4.28 3.45
N ALA A 102 -6.40 -4.56 3.47
CA ALA A 102 -7.14 -4.98 2.29
C ALA A 102 -7.10 -3.90 1.19
N ALA A 103 -7.30 -2.63 1.56
CA ALA A 103 -7.20 -1.50 0.63
C ALA A 103 -5.78 -1.39 0.03
N THR A 104 -4.75 -1.60 0.85
CA THR A 104 -3.36 -1.59 0.40
C THR A 104 -3.08 -2.71 -0.60
N GLU A 105 -3.52 -3.95 -0.32
CA GLU A 105 -3.31 -5.06 -1.26
C GLU A 105 -4.02 -4.82 -2.59
N ASN A 106 -5.23 -4.26 -2.58
CA ASN A 106 -5.90 -3.87 -3.82
C ASN A 106 -5.09 -2.86 -4.64
N ILE A 107 -4.46 -1.88 -3.98
CA ILE A 107 -3.56 -0.91 -4.65
C ILE A 107 -2.36 -1.62 -5.28
N LEU A 108 -1.75 -2.58 -4.56
CA LEU A 108 -0.60 -3.33 -5.06
C LEU A 108 -0.95 -4.20 -6.27
N LEU A 109 -2.10 -4.87 -6.24
CA LEU A 109 -2.60 -5.67 -7.36
C LEU A 109 -2.96 -4.81 -8.57
N ALA A 110 -3.60 -3.67 -8.33
CA ALA A 110 -3.90 -2.71 -9.39
C ALA A 110 -2.64 -2.14 -10.03
N ALA A 111 -1.59 -1.86 -9.23
CA ALA A 111 -0.30 -1.41 -9.75
C ALA A 111 0.31 -2.45 -10.69
N GLU A 112 0.34 -3.73 -10.29
CA GLU A 112 0.80 -4.84 -11.16
C GLU A 112 -0.01 -4.91 -12.45
N ALA A 113 -1.34 -4.89 -12.36
CA ALA A 113 -2.23 -4.98 -13.51
C ALA A 113 -2.09 -3.79 -14.49
N LEU A 114 -1.64 -2.63 -13.99
CA LEU A 114 -1.39 -1.42 -14.77
C LEU A 114 0.06 -1.32 -15.26
N GLY A 115 0.88 -2.35 -15.07
CA GLY A 115 2.29 -2.36 -15.48
C GLY A 115 3.19 -1.45 -14.63
N LEU A 116 2.76 -1.15 -13.39
CA LEU A 116 3.54 -0.41 -12.43
C LEU A 116 4.21 -1.34 -11.42
N GLY A 117 5.32 -0.91 -10.86
CA GLY A 117 5.93 -1.51 -9.69
C GLY A 117 5.46 -0.81 -8.41
N ALA A 118 5.26 -1.58 -7.35
CA ALA A 118 4.92 -1.03 -6.05
C ALA A 118 5.55 -1.83 -4.90
N VAL A 119 5.68 -1.18 -3.73
CA VAL A 119 6.11 -1.85 -2.50
C VAL A 119 5.44 -1.25 -1.27
N TRP A 120 4.96 -2.12 -0.39
CA TRP A 120 4.42 -1.79 0.92
C TRP A 120 5.55 -1.59 1.94
N CYS A 121 5.62 -0.43 2.55
CA CYS A 121 6.51 -0.12 3.67
C CYS A 121 5.68 0.17 4.93
N GLY A 122 5.69 -0.75 5.91
CA GLY A 122 4.86 -0.68 7.11
C GLY A 122 5.26 0.49 8.03
N VAL A 123 4.28 1.24 8.50
CA VAL A 123 4.44 2.34 9.45
C VAL A 123 3.92 1.92 10.82
N PHE A 124 2.63 1.68 10.96
CA PHE A 124 2.04 1.12 12.19
C PHE A 124 2.46 -0.37 12.34
N PRO A 125 2.74 -0.87 13.54
CA PRO A 125 2.54 -0.25 14.88
C PRO A 125 3.79 0.50 15.44
N ARG A 126 4.73 0.90 14.62
CA ARG A 126 5.90 1.65 15.05
C ARG A 126 5.51 3.10 15.29
N MET A 127 5.18 3.43 16.55
CA MET A 127 4.66 4.76 16.92
C MET A 127 5.66 5.89 16.63
N ASP A 128 6.96 5.63 16.73
CA ASP A 128 8.00 6.55 16.32
C ASP A 128 7.85 6.98 14.83
N ARG A 129 7.58 6.01 13.95
CA ARG A 129 7.32 6.28 12.53
C ARG A 129 5.95 6.93 12.28
N VAL A 130 4.93 6.48 13.02
CA VAL A 130 3.59 7.06 12.93
C VAL A 130 3.64 8.56 13.17
N GLU A 131 4.32 9.01 14.23
CA GLU A 131 4.40 10.42 14.59
C GLU A 131 5.21 11.24 13.56
N GLU A 132 6.33 10.72 13.07
CA GLU A 132 7.12 11.40 12.05
C GLU A 132 6.37 11.56 10.73
N ILE A 133 5.70 10.50 10.26
CA ILE A 133 4.91 10.55 9.02
C ILE A 133 3.68 11.44 9.19
N ARG A 134 3.01 11.39 10.35
CA ARG A 134 1.91 12.30 10.67
C ARG A 134 2.36 13.75 10.54
N ARG A 135 3.51 14.10 11.11
CA ARG A 135 4.07 15.46 11.06
C ARG A 135 4.41 15.88 9.62
N ILE A 136 5.04 14.98 8.83
CA ILE A 136 5.42 15.28 7.43
C ILE A 136 4.20 15.54 6.57
N LEU A 137 3.16 14.71 6.72
CA LEU A 137 1.94 14.77 5.91
C LEU A 137 0.85 15.67 6.52
N SER A 138 1.12 16.31 7.66
CA SER A 138 0.16 17.16 8.39
C SER A 138 -1.17 16.46 8.68
N LEU A 139 -1.11 15.18 9.08
CA LEU A 139 -2.31 14.39 9.34
C LEU A 139 -2.98 14.87 10.64
N PRO A 140 -4.33 14.96 10.67
CA PRO A 140 -5.07 15.20 11.89
C PRO A 140 -4.77 14.13 12.95
N SER A 141 -4.93 14.45 14.24
CA SER A 141 -4.64 13.52 15.35
C SER A 141 -5.45 12.22 15.29
N ILE A 142 -6.66 12.28 14.72
CA ILE A 142 -7.56 11.14 14.55
C ILE A 142 -7.17 10.23 13.36
N VAL A 143 -6.22 10.66 12.52
CA VAL A 143 -5.77 9.91 11.33
C VAL A 143 -4.43 9.25 11.61
N VAL A 144 -4.38 7.93 11.43
CA VAL A 144 -3.20 7.10 11.70
C VAL A 144 -2.67 6.47 10.41
N PRO A 145 -1.42 6.71 10.01
CA PRO A 145 -0.83 6.06 8.84
C PRO A 145 -0.52 4.60 9.14
N LEU A 146 -1.08 3.68 8.33
CA LEU A 146 -0.78 2.25 8.38
C LEU A 146 0.54 1.93 7.67
N ASN A 147 0.70 2.49 6.48
CA ASN A 147 1.87 2.25 5.64
C ASN A 147 2.07 3.39 4.63
N VAL A 148 3.22 3.34 3.97
CA VAL A 148 3.51 4.10 2.75
C VAL A 148 3.78 3.10 1.61
N VAL A 149 3.18 3.33 0.45
CA VAL A 149 3.35 2.52 -0.76
C VAL A 149 4.10 3.36 -1.77
N ALA A 150 5.35 2.98 -2.05
CA ALA A 150 6.10 3.56 -3.17
C ALA A 150 5.57 2.95 -4.48
N VAL A 151 5.32 3.79 -5.49
CA VAL A 151 4.74 3.38 -6.78
C VAL A 151 5.47 4.09 -7.92
N GLY A 152 5.65 3.39 -9.03
CA GLY A 152 6.22 3.95 -10.26
C GLY A 152 6.43 2.87 -11.30
N TYR A 153 6.97 3.24 -12.47
CA TYR A 153 7.39 2.27 -13.46
C TYR A 153 8.66 1.57 -12.98
N GLY A 154 8.64 0.24 -12.88
CA GLY A 154 9.78 -0.54 -12.38
C GLY A 154 11.01 -0.41 -13.27
N ALA A 155 12.19 -0.29 -12.64
CA ALA A 155 13.51 -0.39 -13.30
C ALA A 155 14.21 -1.70 -12.96
N GLU A 156 13.53 -2.63 -12.31
CA GLU A 156 13.97 -3.99 -11.99
C GLU A 156 12.87 -4.98 -12.29
N ASP A 157 13.23 -6.24 -12.51
CA ASP A 157 12.30 -7.35 -12.72
C ASP A 157 12.74 -8.56 -11.89
N PRO A 158 12.54 -8.54 -10.57
CA PRO A 158 12.92 -9.64 -9.70
C PRO A 158 12.09 -10.89 -10.04
N PRO A 159 12.66 -12.10 -9.94
CA PRO A 159 11.95 -13.33 -10.29
C PRO A 159 10.74 -13.56 -9.39
N VAL A 160 9.67 -14.09 -9.98
CA VAL A 160 8.52 -14.60 -9.23
C VAL A 160 8.98 -15.78 -8.39
N LYS A 161 8.59 -15.79 -7.11
CA LYS A 161 8.90 -16.88 -6.18
C LYS A 161 7.65 -17.69 -5.93
N ASP A 162 7.74 -19.00 -6.10
CA ASP A 162 6.72 -19.91 -5.61
C ASP A 162 6.69 -19.85 -4.07
N LYS A 163 5.55 -19.44 -3.54
CA LYS A 163 5.31 -19.29 -2.09
C LYS A 163 4.38 -20.38 -1.55
N TRP A 164 3.94 -21.31 -2.43
CA TRP A 164 3.08 -22.41 -2.00
C TRP A 164 3.77 -23.26 -0.92
N ARG A 165 3.04 -23.58 0.12
CA ARG A 165 3.49 -24.42 1.23
C ARG A 165 2.32 -25.27 1.66
N GLU A 166 2.28 -26.52 1.17
CA GLU A 166 1.18 -27.45 1.43
C GLU A 166 1.03 -27.74 2.92
N GLU A 167 2.14 -27.79 3.65
CA GLU A 167 2.17 -28.01 5.09
C GLU A 167 1.52 -26.90 5.93
N ARG A 168 1.10 -25.80 5.30
CA ARG A 168 0.36 -24.69 5.93
C ARG A 168 -1.14 -24.73 5.64
N VAL A 169 -1.59 -25.79 4.96
CA VAL A 169 -3.00 -25.97 4.61
C VAL A 169 -3.55 -27.11 5.48
N HIS A 170 -4.50 -26.80 6.32
CA HIS A 170 -5.16 -27.75 7.19
C HIS A 170 -6.61 -27.88 6.75
N TRP A 171 -7.06 -29.10 6.54
CA TRP A 171 -8.43 -29.40 6.10
C TRP A 171 -9.29 -29.74 7.32
N GLU A 172 -10.47 -29.11 7.42
CA GLU A 172 -11.46 -29.27 8.48
C GLU A 172 -10.98 -28.73 9.84
N VAL A 173 -9.88 -29.27 10.35
CA VAL A 173 -9.29 -28.91 11.66
C VAL A 173 -7.78 -28.68 11.53
N TRP A 174 -7.21 -28.02 12.52
CA TRP A 174 -5.76 -27.83 12.59
C TRP A 174 -5.03 -29.15 12.84
#